data_9f2f178337060f5662df4be8516aec05
#
_entry.id   9f2f178337060f5662df4be8516aec05
#
_cell.length_a   1.000
_cell.length_b   1.000
_cell.length_c   1.000
_cell.angle_alpha   90.00
_cell.angle_beta   90.00
_cell.angle_gamma   90.00
#
_symmetry.space_group_name_H-M   'P 1'
#
loop_
_entity.id
_entity.type
_entity.pdbx_description
1 polymer ?
#
loop_
_entity_poly.entity_id
_entity_poly.type
_entity_poly.pdbx_seq_one_letter_code
_entity_poly.pdbx_strand_id
1 'polypeptide(L)'
;MIYPLPAVMVTCGACEEEYNIITISWTGTICTNPPMCYISVRPERHSADIIKKNMEFVINLTDANTAYATDWCGVRSGKDYDKFREMGLTPGKAAVVAAPIIEESPLCIECRVKEVVPLGSHEMYIADVVNVMADEKYINKETGKFELSDSDPLVYLHGGYYHLGEKIGKFGWSVEKKKGK
;
A
#
# COMPACT_ATOMS: atom_id res chain seq x y z
N MET A 1 11.22 3.29 -17.17
CA MET A 1 10.62 2.95 -15.86
C MET A 1 9.65 1.82 -16.07
N ILE A 2 9.44 1.00 -15.05
CA ILE A 2 8.55 -0.17 -15.14
C ILE A 2 7.13 0.30 -14.81
N TYR A 3 6.21 0.20 -15.75
CA TYR A 3 4.79 0.53 -15.61
C TYR A 3 3.92 -0.64 -16.09
N PRO A 4 2.66 -0.78 -15.66
CA PRO A 4 1.96 0.03 -14.67
C PRO A 4 2.44 -0.27 -13.24
N LEU A 5 2.19 0.67 -12.32
CA LEU A 5 2.56 0.59 -10.91
C LEU A 5 1.30 0.60 -10.03
N PRO A 6 1.34 0.02 -8.83
CA PRO A 6 0.34 0.34 -7.83
C PRO A 6 0.51 1.80 -7.40
N ALA A 7 -0.54 2.40 -6.87
CA ALA A 7 -0.46 3.58 -6.05
C ALA A 7 -1.00 3.21 -4.67
N VAL A 8 -0.18 3.31 -3.62
CA VAL A 8 -0.60 2.94 -2.27
C VAL A 8 -0.43 4.11 -1.32
N MET A 9 -1.25 4.20 -0.29
CA MET A 9 -1.06 5.12 0.82
C MET A 9 -0.30 4.42 1.93
N VAL A 10 0.89 4.93 2.27
CA VAL A 10 1.70 4.40 3.38
C VAL A 10 1.50 5.28 4.59
N THR A 11 1.06 4.70 5.69
CA THR A 11 0.89 5.37 6.97
C THR A 11 2.06 5.09 7.90
N CYS A 12 2.40 6.07 8.72
CA CYS A 12 3.47 6.01 9.71
C CYS A 12 3.14 6.89 10.92
N GLY A 13 3.91 6.76 11.99
CA GLY A 13 3.72 7.42 13.28
C GLY A 13 3.34 6.43 14.38
N ALA A 14 3.81 6.67 15.61
CA ALA A 14 3.54 5.81 16.76
C ALA A 14 2.41 6.33 17.66
N CYS A 15 1.96 7.57 17.46
CA CYS A 15 0.85 8.21 18.18
C CYS A 15 0.13 9.18 17.24
N GLU A 16 -1.05 9.63 17.61
CA GLU A 16 -1.91 10.47 16.77
C GLU A 16 -1.22 11.76 16.30
N GLU A 17 -0.40 12.36 17.14
CA GLU A 17 0.34 13.59 16.81
C GLU A 17 1.42 13.38 15.75
N GLU A 18 1.87 12.14 15.56
CA GLU A 18 2.87 11.76 14.53
C GLU A 18 2.24 11.12 13.29
N TYR A 19 0.94 10.81 13.32
CA TYR A 19 0.30 10.11 12.19
C TYR A 19 0.43 10.88 10.90
N ASN A 20 0.95 10.21 9.89
CA ASN A 20 1.12 10.79 8.58
C ASN A 20 0.88 9.77 7.47
N ILE A 21 0.57 10.28 6.29
CA ILE A 21 0.33 9.49 5.07
C ILE A 21 1.28 9.96 3.97
N ILE A 22 1.85 9.03 3.23
CA ILE A 22 2.58 9.30 1.99
C ILE A 22 2.11 8.35 0.89
N THR A 23 1.89 8.87 -0.30
CA THR A 23 1.57 8.05 -1.47
C THR A 23 2.85 7.55 -2.12
N ILE A 24 2.91 6.25 -2.35
CA ILE A 24 4.06 5.56 -2.92
C ILE A 24 3.61 4.67 -4.07
N SER A 25 4.32 4.76 -5.19
CA SER A 25 4.16 3.86 -6.34
C SER A 25 5.35 2.91 -6.51
N TRP A 26 6.47 3.18 -5.85
CA TRP A 26 7.65 2.30 -5.89
C TRP A 26 7.65 1.40 -4.67
N THR A 27 6.90 0.33 -4.77
CA THR A 27 6.69 -0.70 -3.75
C THR A 27 6.41 -2.05 -4.39
N GLY A 28 6.63 -3.11 -3.66
CA GLY A 28 6.34 -4.46 -4.13
C GLY A 28 6.72 -5.54 -3.13
N THR A 29 6.25 -6.76 -3.41
CA THR A 29 6.63 -7.97 -2.70
C THR A 29 8.01 -8.43 -3.18
N ILE A 30 8.91 -8.77 -2.26
CA ILE A 30 10.27 -9.22 -2.58
C ILE A 30 10.57 -10.65 -2.11
N CYS A 31 9.83 -11.16 -1.13
CA CYS A 31 9.98 -12.53 -0.64
C CYS A 31 8.63 -13.05 -0.12
N THR A 32 8.39 -14.35 -0.27
CA THR A 32 7.17 -14.99 0.22
C THR A 32 7.39 -15.82 1.49
N ASN A 33 8.62 -16.27 1.74
CA ASN A 33 8.97 -17.00 2.96
C ASN A 33 10.41 -16.66 3.40
N PRO A 34 10.60 -15.79 4.41
CA PRO A 34 9.55 -15.04 5.12
C PRO A 34 8.83 -14.02 4.20
N PRO A 35 7.59 -13.62 4.53
CA PRO A 35 6.88 -12.62 3.73
C PRO A 35 7.53 -11.24 3.91
N MET A 36 7.96 -10.64 2.80
CA MET A 36 8.67 -9.35 2.81
C MET A 36 8.22 -8.47 1.65
N CYS A 37 8.24 -7.17 1.90
CA CYS A 37 7.97 -6.13 0.91
C CYS A 37 8.99 -5.00 1.03
N TYR A 38 8.89 -4.02 0.13
CA TYR A 38 9.67 -2.79 0.22
C TYR A 38 8.80 -1.58 -0.13
N ILE A 39 9.24 -0.42 0.35
CA ILE A 39 8.84 0.89 -0.14
C ILE A 39 10.10 1.69 -0.46
N SER A 40 10.05 2.54 -1.50
CA SER A 40 11.16 3.43 -1.88
C SER A 40 10.72 4.88 -1.69
N VAL A 41 11.41 5.59 -0.79
CA VAL A 41 11.04 6.92 -0.32
C VAL A 41 12.21 7.87 -0.50
N ARG A 42 11.94 9.11 -0.89
CA ARG A 42 12.96 10.15 -0.89
C ARG A 42 13.25 10.61 0.55
N PRO A 43 14.53 10.73 0.95
CA PRO A 43 14.90 11.07 2.33
C PRO A 43 14.37 12.43 2.80
N GLU A 44 14.12 13.38 1.88
CA GLU A 44 13.55 14.70 2.21
C GLU A 44 12.05 14.69 2.52
N ARG A 45 11.34 13.55 2.32
CA ARG A 45 9.94 13.44 2.64
C ARG A 45 9.75 13.32 4.15
N HIS A 46 8.78 14.05 4.69
CA HIS A 46 8.46 14.03 6.13
C HIS A 46 8.25 12.63 6.70
N SER A 47 7.58 11.75 5.96
CA SER A 47 7.39 10.36 6.38
C SER A 47 8.68 9.56 6.52
N ALA A 48 9.77 9.93 5.81
CA ALA A 48 11.03 9.20 5.90
C ALA A 48 11.62 9.27 7.32
N ASP A 49 11.60 10.47 7.93
CA ASP A 49 12.09 10.66 9.31
C ASP A 49 11.24 9.87 10.32
N ILE A 50 9.91 9.89 10.14
CA ILE A 50 8.97 9.17 11.02
C ILE A 50 9.19 7.66 10.91
N ILE A 51 9.30 7.12 9.69
CA ILE A 51 9.53 5.68 9.47
C ILE A 51 10.89 5.25 10.03
N LYS A 52 11.95 6.05 9.84
CA LYS A 52 13.28 5.77 10.41
C LYS A 52 13.27 5.75 11.94
N LYS A 53 12.51 6.66 12.55
CA LYS A 53 12.39 6.73 14.02
C LYS A 53 11.68 5.50 14.58
N ASN A 54 10.57 5.11 13.97
CA ASN A 54 9.67 4.09 14.50
C ASN A 54 9.94 2.69 13.95
N MET A 55 10.62 2.58 12.80
CA MET A 55 10.92 1.34 12.08
C MET A 55 9.67 0.51 11.76
N GLU A 56 8.53 1.17 11.61
CA GLU A 56 7.22 0.56 11.30
C GLU A 56 6.44 1.45 10.33
N PHE A 57 5.63 0.82 9.49
CA PHE A 57 4.67 1.48 8.61
C PHE A 57 3.56 0.50 8.20
N VAL A 58 2.46 1.04 7.65
CA VAL A 58 1.41 0.22 7.03
C VAL A 58 1.25 0.61 5.57
N ILE A 59 1.23 -0.37 4.68
CA ILE A 59 0.83 -0.17 3.28
C ILE A 59 -0.68 -0.38 3.20
N ASN A 60 -1.40 0.69 2.85
CA ASN A 60 -2.84 0.66 2.65
C ASN A 60 -3.11 0.65 1.14
N LEU A 61 -3.70 -0.42 0.61
CA LEU A 61 -4.09 -0.49 -0.79
C LEU A 61 -5.20 0.52 -1.07
N THR A 62 -5.22 1.02 -2.28
CA THR A 62 -6.13 2.08 -2.70
C THR A 62 -7.08 1.59 -3.79
N ASP A 63 -8.22 2.23 -3.87
CA ASP A 63 -9.28 1.97 -4.83
C ASP A 63 -9.73 3.27 -5.52
N ALA A 64 -10.71 3.18 -6.42
CA ALA A 64 -11.24 4.34 -7.11
C ALA A 64 -11.85 5.39 -6.16
N ASN A 65 -12.41 4.97 -5.01
CA ASN A 65 -13.03 5.88 -4.04
C ASN A 65 -11.99 6.73 -3.32
N THR A 66 -10.80 6.17 -3.12
CA THR A 66 -9.68 6.83 -2.42
C THR A 66 -8.71 7.53 -3.38
N ALA A 67 -8.99 7.54 -4.71
CA ALA A 67 -8.08 8.08 -5.73
C ALA A 67 -7.67 9.54 -5.49
N TYR A 68 -8.63 10.41 -5.14
CA TYR A 68 -8.36 11.82 -4.84
C TYR A 68 -7.46 11.98 -3.62
N ALA A 69 -7.74 11.26 -2.54
CA ALA A 69 -6.92 11.27 -1.33
C ALA A 69 -5.51 10.71 -1.60
N THR A 70 -5.42 9.67 -2.45
CA THR A 70 -4.15 9.07 -2.87
C THR A 70 -3.26 10.11 -3.58
N ASP A 71 -3.79 10.86 -4.54
CA ASP A 71 -3.05 11.92 -5.22
C ASP A 71 -2.64 13.03 -4.24
N TRP A 72 -3.60 13.55 -3.48
CA TRP A 72 -3.38 14.67 -2.57
C TRP A 72 -2.31 14.35 -1.51
N CYS A 73 -2.35 13.17 -0.91
CA CYS A 73 -1.37 12.71 0.08
C CYS A 73 0.05 12.55 -0.51
N GLY A 74 0.17 12.34 -1.81
CA GLY A 74 1.45 12.29 -2.54
C GLY A 74 2.06 13.67 -2.80
N VAL A 75 1.21 14.69 -2.98
CA VAL A 75 1.62 16.04 -3.35
C VAL A 75 1.86 16.94 -2.13
N ARG A 76 1.03 16.85 -1.09
CA ARG A 76 1.11 17.70 0.11
C ARG A 76 2.03 17.10 1.17
N SER A 77 2.64 17.99 1.96
CA SER A 77 3.53 17.60 3.07
C SER A 77 2.75 17.47 4.39
N GLY A 78 3.03 16.41 5.15
CA GLY A 78 2.51 16.26 6.52
C GLY A 78 3.13 17.23 7.54
N LYS A 79 4.13 18.00 7.15
CA LYS A 79 4.63 19.14 7.96
C LYS A 79 3.63 20.29 8.02
N ASP A 80 2.82 20.42 6.97
CA ASP A 80 1.94 21.57 6.77
C ASP A 80 0.46 21.20 6.97
N TYR A 81 0.11 19.90 6.86
CA TYR A 81 -1.26 19.43 6.83
C TYR A 81 -1.44 18.13 7.62
N ASP A 82 -2.51 18.06 8.39
CA ASP A 82 -3.06 16.80 8.91
C ASP A 82 -3.81 16.08 7.78
N LYS A 83 -3.16 15.08 7.18
CA LYS A 83 -3.66 14.43 5.97
C LYS A 83 -4.88 13.56 6.20
N PHE A 84 -5.03 12.98 7.38
CA PHE A 84 -6.23 12.23 7.73
C PHE A 84 -7.45 13.15 7.75
N ARG A 85 -7.34 14.26 8.47
CA ARG A 85 -8.42 15.25 8.58
C ARG A 85 -8.75 15.91 7.24
N GLU A 86 -7.73 16.38 6.49
CA GLU A 86 -7.93 17.08 5.22
C GLU A 86 -8.61 16.19 4.15
N MET A 87 -8.32 14.89 4.16
CA MET A 87 -8.89 13.95 3.20
C MET A 87 -10.10 13.17 3.73
N GLY A 88 -10.50 13.41 4.98
CA GLY A 88 -11.61 12.70 5.60
C GLY A 88 -11.36 11.20 5.74
N LEU A 89 -10.10 10.81 5.92
CA LEU A 89 -9.69 9.43 6.13
C LEU A 89 -9.69 9.11 7.63
N THR A 90 -10.06 7.88 7.97
CA THR A 90 -10.16 7.42 9.35
C THR A 90 -8.90 6.65 9.75
N PRO A 91 -8.09 7.14 10.71
CA PRO A 91 -6.99 6.35 11.26
C PRO A 91 -7.54 5.24 12.15
N GLY A 92 -7.38 3.99 11.70
CA GLY A 92 -7.74 2.81 12.45
C GLY A 92 -6.54 2.22 13.20
N LYS A 93 -6.81 1.43 14.25
CA LYS A 93 -5.78 0.74 15.01
C LYS A 93 -5.27 -0.48 14.24
N ALA A 94 -3.97 -0.53 13.98
CA ALA A 94 -3.31 -1.73 13.51
C ALA A 94 -3.25 -2.83 14.59
N ALA A 95 -3.09 -4.08 14.18
CA ALA A 95 -3.08 -5.21 15.12
C ALA A 95 -1.71 -5.43 15.78
N VAL A 96 -0.61 -5.14 15.07
CA VAL A 96 0.75 -5.52 15.47
C VAL A 96 1.71 -4.32 15.55
N VAL A 97 1.56 -3.33 14.65
CA VAL A 97 2.43 -2.15 14.60
C VAL A 97 1.73 -0.93 15.22
N ALA A 98 2.52 0.10 15.60
CA ALA A 98 1.97 1.34 16.14
C ALA A 98 1.42 2.28 15.05
N ALA A 99 1.94 2.19 13.82
CA ALA A 99 1.44 2.99 12.70
C ALA A 99 -0.03 2.65 12.39
N PRO A 100 -0.89 3.67 12.12
CA PRO A 100 -2.31 3.44 11.91
C PRO A 100 -2.59 2.77 10.56
N ILE A 101 -3.70 2.06 10.44
CA ILE A 101 -4.31 1.70 9.17
C ILE A 101 -5.17 2.86 8.66
N ILE A 102 -5.56 2.83 7.38
CA ILE A 102 -6.65 3.65 6.83
C ILE A 102 -7.87 2.75 6.74
N GLU A 103 -8.95 3.05 7.50
CA GLU A 103 -10.14 2.18 7.57
C GLU A 103 -10.86 2.04 6.22
N GLU A 104 -10.75 3.04 5.34
CA GLU A 104 -11.34 3.04 4.01
C GLU A 104 -10.59 2.12 3.02
N SER A 105 -9.42 1.60 3.39
CA SER A 105 -8.61 0.76 2.49
C SER A 105 -9.11 -0.67 2.42
N PRO A 106 -9.15 -1.28 1.23
CA PRO A 106 -9.60 -2.67 1.07
C PRO A 106 -8.66 -3.70 1.71
N LEU A 107 -7.38 -3.34 1.85
CA LEU A 107 -6.36 -4.19 2.47
C LEU A 107 -5.26 -3.32 3.08
N CYS A 108 -4.86 -3.64 4.30
CA CYS A 108 -3.77 -3.00 5.02
C CYS A 108 -2.69 -4.03 5.34
N ILE A 109 -1.43 -3.73 5.02
CA ILE A 109 -0.27 -4.60 5.21
C ILE A 109 0.63 -3.97 6.27
N GLU A 110 0.68 -4.56 7.45
CA GLU A 110 1.50 -4.09 8.56
C GLU A 110 2.95 -4.55 8.40
N CYS A 111 3.87 -3.60 8.46
CA CYS A 111 5.26 -3.81 8.10
C CYS A 111 6.20 -3.34 9.22
N ARG A 112 7.21 -4.16 9.49
CA ARG A 112 8.33 -3.81 10.36
C ARG A 112 9.61 -3.72 9.53
N VAL A 113 10.24 -2.54 9.55
CA VAL A 113 11.46 -2.29 8.78
C VAL A 113 12.59 -3.16 9.28
N LYS A 114 13.22 -3.89 8.38
CA LYS A 114 14.38 -4.74 8.62
C LYS A 114 15.68 -4.07 8.24
N GLU A 115 15.65 -3.36 7.11
CA GLU A 115 16.83 -2.71 6.54
C GLU A 115 16.45 -1.46 5.77
N VAL A 116 17.30 -0.44 5.83
CA VAL A 116 17.18 0.78 5.02
C VAL A 116 18.41 0.86 4.12
N VAL A 117 18.20 0.77 2.80
CA VAL A 117 19.26 0.79 1.80
C VAL A 117 19.28 2.14 1.09
N PRO A 118 20.35 2.95 1.23
CA PRO A 118 20.48 4.20 0.50
C PRO A 118 20.79 3.93 -0.97
N LEU A 119 19.99 4.53 -1.89
CA LEU A 119 20.10 4.35 -3.34
C LEU A 119 20.35 5.68 -4.09
N GLY A 120 20.93 6.65 -3.43
CA GLY A 120 21.12 8.00 -3.99
C GLY A 120 19.92 8.90 -3.72
N SER A 121 19.05 9.18 -4.69
CA SER A 121 17.88 10.05 -4.50
C SER A 121 16.75 9.44 -3.65
N HIS A 122 16.82 8.15 -3.40
CA HIS A 122 15.83 7.40 -2.61
C HIS A 122 16.51 6.47 -1.62
N GLU A 123 15.77 6.11 -0.61
CA GLU A 123 16.08 5.03 0.33
C GLU A 123 15.06 3.93 0.16
N MET A 124 15.50 2.69 0.07
CA MET A 124 14.63 1.53 0.03
C MET A 124 14.49 0.95 1.43
N TYR A 125 13.28 0.93 1.94
CA TYR A 125 12.93 0.33 3.23
C TYR A 125 12.45 -1.09 2.97
N ILE A 126 13.30 -2.06 3.27
CA ILE A 126 12.97 -3.49 3.22
C ILE A 126 12.31 -3.86 4.54
N ALA A 127 11.14 -4.49 4.48
CA ALA A 127 10.35 -4.78 5.67
C ALA A 127 9.79 -6.20 5.67
N ASP A 128 9.71 -6.78 6.86
CA ASP A 128 8.95 -7.98 7.11
C ASP A 128 7.45 -7.63 7.17
N VAL A 129 6.60 -8.39 6.48
CA VAL A 129 5.15 -8.30 6.62
C VAL A 129 4.76 -9.06 7.89
N VAL A 130 4.30 -8.33 8.90
CA VAL A 130 3.99 -8.90 10.22
C VAL A 130 2.51 -9.19 10.43
N ASN A 131 1.64 -8.55 9.67
CA ASN A 131 0.20 -8.81 9.64
C ASN A 131 -0.43 -8.28 8.35
N VAL A 132 -1.61 -8.81 8.00
CA VAL A 132 -2.45 -8.32 6.91
C VAL A 132 -3.89 -8.26 7.39
N MET A 133 -4.53 -7.11 7.21
CA MET A 133 -5.95 -6.88 7.51
C MET A 133 -6.69 -6.63 6.21
N ALA A 134 -7.77 -7.34 5.96
CA ALA A 134 -8.62 -7.18 4.78
C ALA A 134 -10.03 -6.79 5.18
N ASP A 135 -10.66 -5.91 4.41
CA ASP A 135 -12.07 -5.57 4.60
C ASP A 135 -12.94 -6.80 4.24
N GLU A 136 -13.78 -7.20 5.18
CA GLU A 136 -14.63 -8.40 5.07
C GLU A 136 -15.56 -8.38 3.85
N LYS A 137 -15.92 -7.19 3.34
CA LYS A 137 -16.78 -7.06 2.16
C LYS A 137 -16.15 -7.64 0.89
N TYR A 138 -14.80 -7.76 0.85
CA TYR A 138 -14.05 -8.34 -0.26
C TYR A 138 -13.61 -9.80 0.01
N ILE A 139 -14.07 -10.40 1.10
CA ILE A 139 -13.84 -11.82 1.39
C ILE A 139 -15.03 -12.63 0.85
N ASN A 140 -14.75 -13.52 -0.09
CA ASN A 140 -15.75 -14.49 -0.56
C ASN A 140 -16.15 -15.40 0.60
N LYS A 141 -17.42 -15.33 1.02
CA LYS A 141 -17.92 -16.04 2.22
C LYS A 141 -17.92 -17.58 2.08
N GLU A 142 -17.96 -18.08 0.85
CA GLU A 142 -17.98 -19.53 0.60
C GLU A 142 -16.57 -20.13 0.57
N THR A 143 -15.61 -19.39 0.00
CA THR A 143 -14.24 -19.88 -0.22
C THR A 143 -13.22 -19.31 0.75
N GLY A 144 -13.56 -18.25 1.49
CA GLY A 144 -12.64 -17.48 2.33
C GLY A 144 -11.59 -16.68 1.53
N LYS A 145 -11.73 -16.59 0.21
CA LYS A 145 -10.75 -15.96 -0.66
C LYS A 145 -10.96 -14.44 -0.69
N PHE A 146 -9.88 -13.69 -0.58
CA PHE A 146 -9.89 -12.25 -0.81
C PHE A 146 -9.93 -11.93 -2.31
N GLU A 147 -10.93 -11.17 -2.74
CA GLU A 147 -11.16 -10.79 -4.14
C GLU A 147 -10.85 -9.30 -4.33
N LEU A 148 -9.55 -8.96 -4.41
CA LEU A 148 -9.09 -7.58 -4.56
C LEU A 148 -9.67 -6.87 -5.79
N SER A 149 -9.95 -7.61 -6.88
CA SER A 149 -10.56 -7.05 -8.09
C SER A 149 -11.89 -6.34 -7.84
N ASP A 150 -12.61 -6.76 -6.80
CA ASP A 150 -13.94 -6.23 -6.47
C ASP A 150 -13.85 -4.87 -5.76
N SER A 151 -12.66 -4.47 -5.31
CA SER A 151 -12.42 -3.15 -4.72
C SER A 151 -12.15 -2.05 -5.75
N ASP A 152 -12.04 -2.39 -7.03
CA ASP A 152 -11.64 -1.45 -8.09
C ASP A 152 -10.28 -0.77 -7.82
N PRO A 153 -9.20 -1.57 -7.71
CA PRO A 153 -7.90 -1.09 -7.26
C PRO A 153 -7.27 -0.11 -8.25
N LEU A 154 -6.60 0.92 -7.72
CA LEU A 154 -5.92 1.94 -8.52
C LEU A 154 -4.65 1.41 -9.18
N VAL A 155 -4.46 1.81 -10.43
CA VAL A 155 -3.22 1.62 -11.21
C VAL A 155 -2.66 2.98 -11.60
N TYR A 156 -1.35 3.18 -11.42
CA TYR A 156 -0.64 4.40 -11.77
C TYR A 156 0.18 4.22 -13.04
N LEU A 157 -0.03 5.10 -14.03
CA LEU A 157 0.70 5.09 -15.30
C LEU A 157 0.96 6.52 -15.78
N HIS A 158 2.24 6.89 -15.90
CA HIS A 158 2.68 8.18 -16.47
C HIS A 158 1.97 9.43 -15.95
N GLY A 159 1.73 9.52 -14.63
CA GLY A 159 1.08 10.68 -14.02
C GLY A 159 -0.46 10.61 -14.02
N GLY A 160 -1.05 9.51 -14.44
CA GLY A 160 -2.50 9.27 -14.40
C GLY A 160 -2.85 8.07 -13.51
N TYR A 161 -4.06 8.09 -12.97
CA TYR A 161 -4.66 6.98 -12.23
C TYR A 161 -5.70 6.29 -13.10
N TYR A 162 -5.73 4.97 -13.07
CA TYR A 162 -6.57 4.15 -13.94
C TYR A 162 -7.22 3.03 -13.15
N HIS A 163 -8.37 2.57 -13.64
CA HIS A 163 -8.97 1.31 -13.24
C HIS A 163 -8.25 0.11 -13.85
N LEU A 164 -8.42 -1.07 -13.29
CA LEU A 164 -8.08 -2.30 -13.99
C LEU A 164 -9.06 -2.51 -15.14
N GLY A 165 -8.55 -2.98 -16.28
CA GLY A 165 -9.38 -3.43 -17.39
C GLY A 165 -9.98 -4.83 -17.14
N GLU A 166 -10.61 -5.38 -18.19
CA GLU A 166 -11.17 -6.72 -18.14
C GLU A 166 -10.09 -7.78 -17.94
N LYS A 167 -10.44 -8.83 -17.18
CA LYS A 167 -9.56 -9.97 -16.97
C LYS A 167 -9.34 -10.74 -18.27
N ILE A 168 -8.11 -10.77 -18.76
CA ILE A 168 -7.74 -11.46 -20.01
C ILE A 168 -7.39 -12.94 -19.84
N GLY A 169 -7.15 -13.40 -18.60
CA GLY A 169 -6.77 -14.79 -18.34
C GLY A 169 -6.54 -15.07 -16.86
N LYS A 170 -6.16 -16.29 -16.54
CA LYS A 170 -5.78 -16.72 -15.19
C LYS A 170 -4.36 -17.30 -15.19
N PHE A 171 -3.72 -17.30 -14.03
CA PHE A 171 -2.40 -17.91 -13.90
C PHE A 171 -2.45 -19.41 -14.29
N GLY A 172 -1.50 -19.83 -15.13
CA GLY A 172 -1.40 -21.22 -15.61
C GLY A 172 -2.26 -21.56 -16.83
N TRP A 173 -3.11 -20.66 -17.33
CA TRP A 173 -3.98 -20.92 -18.49
C TRP A 173 -3.24 -21.32 -19.76
N SER A 174 -2.01 -20.84 -19.95
CA SER A 174 -1.19 -21.13 -21.15
C SER A 174 -0.75 -22.60 -21.26
N VAL A 175 -0.73 -23.31 -20.13
CA VAL A 175 -0.32 -24.71 -20.03
C VAL A 175 -1.48 -25.67 -19.71
N GLU A 176 -2.71 -25.17 -19.66
CA GLU A 176 -3.89 -26.01 -19.49
C GLU A 176 -4.04 -26.97 -20.69
N LYS A 177 -4.18 -28.27 -20.40
CA LYS A 177 -4.51 -29.25 -21.45
C LYS A 177 -5.83 -28.86 -22.07
N LYS A 178 -5.84 -28.61 -23.41
CA LYS A 178 -7.09 -28.49 -24.16
C LYS A 178 -7.88 -29.75 -23.90
N LYS A 179 -9.07 -29.63 -23.28
CA LYS A 179 -10.01 -30.75 -23.22
C LYS A 179 -10.23 -31.18 -24.68
N GLY A 180 -9.78 -32.37 -25.02
CA GLY A 180 -9.95 -32.92 -26.38
C GLY A 180 -11.43 -32.83 -26.78
N LYS A 181 -11.63 -32.40 -28.02
CA LYS A 181 -12.94 -32.52 -28.70
C LYS A 181 -13.27 -33.99 -28.90
#